data_e6c25f2368e0f26bf33118a674b3785d
#
_entry.id   e6c25f2368e0f26bf33118a674b3785d
#
_cell.length_a   1.000
_cell.length_b   1.000
_cell.length_c   1.000
_cell.angle_alpha   90.00
_cell.angle_beta   90.00
_cell.angle_gamma   90.00
#
_symmetry.space_group_name_H-M   'P 1'
#
loop_
_entity.id
_entity.type
_entity.pdbx_description
1 polymer ?
#
loop_
_entity_poly.entity_id
_entity_poly.type
_entity_poly.pdbx_seq_one_letter_code
_entity_poly.pdbx_strand_id
1 'polypeptide(L)'
;ICEPLCPLVASVEDGRIVKLEPDREHPVSRGFACHKGLNYLQVHTDPDRVNTPLRRTNPRSEMPGKFQAVSWDAAFADIGQRLRAIRDAHGPDAISVYFGNPVSLNSNAFPLAASLGARSGSKRNFSAGTQDTSNKPAAIEAVFGTLNLFPISEFANAHYLLCFGGKPKISHWTYTSLHRPLSVLQDIAGRGGKVRFINPRRIESANGTTGEVTLIKPDSDVYLMAAILHELDRTGRFDEARIARHGSNLDGLRAFIARYSPEVVTDVTGIDAETIRTIAREYGEAPAAAV
;
A
#
# COMPACT_ATOMS: atom_id res chain seq x y z
N ILE A 1 3.45 -12.26 -1.56
CA ILE A 1 3.16 -11.46 -2.76
C ILE A 1 2.94 -10.00 -2.36
N CYS A 2 2.23 -9.75 -1.27
CA CYS A 2 1.89 -8.42 -0.76
C CYS A 2 1.63 -8.45 0.75
N GLU A 3 1.53 -7.29 1.36
CA GLU A 3 1.47 -7.03 2.79
C GLU A 3 0.31 -7.72 3.53
N PRO A 4 -0.88 -7.92 2.93
CA PRO A 4 -1.97 -8.62 3.61
C PRO A 4 -1.65 -10.04 4.04
N LEU A 5 -0.63 -10.69 3.46
CA LEU A 5 -0.17 -12.04 3.84
C LEU A 5 -1.34 -13.04 3.93
N CYS A 6 -2.21 -13.05 2.93
CA CYS A 6 -3.39 -13.93 2.93
C CYS A 6 -2.96 -15.40 3.07
N PRO A 7 -3.43 -16.12 4.09
CA PRO A 7 -3.13 -17.54 4.28
C PRO A 7 -3.85 -18.36 3.22
N LEU A 8 -3.14 -19.31 2.66
CA LEU A 8 -3.63 -20.20 1.62
C LEU A 8 -3.39 -21.66 2.03
N VAL A 9 -4.33 -22.51 1.68
CA VAL A 9 -4.18 -23.97 1.73
C VAL A 9 -3.79 -24.46 0.35
N ALA A 10 -2.72 -25.24 0.27
CA ALA A 10 -2.25 -25.84 -0.97
C ALA A 10 -2.61 -27.32 -1.02
N SER A 11 -3.30 -27.76 -2.08
CA SER A 11 -3.45 -29.19 -2.40
C SER A 11 -2.25 -29.65 -3.20
N VAL A 12 -1.65 -30.77 -2.77
CA VAL A 12 -0.45 -31.34 -3.40
C VAL A 12 -0.76 -32.75 -3.89
N GLU A 13 -0.48 -33.00 -5.16
CA GLU A 13 -0.59 -34.32 -5.81
C GLU A 13 0.75 -34.64 -6.48
N ASP A 14 1.31 -35.79 -6.24
CA ASP A 14 2.60 -36.24 -6.80
C ASP A 14 3.74 -35.24 -6.64
N GLY A 15 3.78 -34.57 -5.47
CA GLY A 15 4.78 -33.53 -5.13
C GLY A 15 4.60 -32.19 -5.85
N ARG A 16 3.47 -31.98 -6.52
CA ARG A 16 3.14 -30.73 -7.21
C ARG A 16 1.93 -30.07 -6.57
N ILE A 17 1.99 -28.74 -6.42
CA ILE A 17 0.82 -27.97 -6.00
C ILE A 17 -0.15 -27.92 -7.19
N VAL A 18 -1.37 -28.42 -6.99
CA VAL A 18 -2.42 -28.46 -8.02
C VAL A 18 -3.52 -27.42 -7.78
N LYS A 19 -3.66 -26.93 -6.54
CA LYS A 19 -4.71 -25.96 -6.17
C LYS A 19 -4.26 -25.09 -5.02
N LEU A 20 -4.71 -23.83 -5.04
CA LEU A 20 -4.62 -22.89 -3.92
C LEU A 20 -6.01 -22.41 -3.54
N GLU A 21 -6.34 -22.51 -2.26
CA GLU A 21 -7.60 -22.04 -1.67
C GLU A 21 -7.33 -21.13 -0.47
N PRO A 22 -8.26 -20.19 -0.12
CA PRO A 22 -8.08 -19.42 1.07
C PRO A 22 -8.27 -20.31 2.32
N ASP A 23 -7.43 -20.11 3.32
CA ASP A 23 -7.59 -20.78 4.61
C ASP A 23 -8.81 -20.23 5.35
N ARG A 24 -9.83 -21.05 5.49
CA ARG A 24 -11.12 -20.67 6.12
C ARG A 24 -11.03 -20.62 7.65
N GLU A 25 -10.07 -21.32 8.24
CA GLU A 25 -9.89 -21.42 9.68
C GLU A 25 -8.95 -20.35 10.22
N HIS A 26 -8.26 -19.64 9.33
CA HIS A 26 -7.33 -18.60 9.74
C HIS A 26 -8.04 -17.47 10.50
N PRO A 27 -7.61 -17.13 11.73
CA PRO A 27 -8.36 -16.23 12.62
C PRO A 27 -8.52 -14.80 12.08
N VAL A 28 -7.57 -14.33 11.26
CA VAL A 28 -7.58 -12.96 10.72
C VAL A 28 -8.34 -12.90 9.41
N SER A 29 -7.95 -13.68 8.39
CA SER A 29 -8.57 -13.58 7.06
C SER A 29 -9.93 -14.25 6.95
N ARG A 30 -10.21 -15.27 7.82
CA ARG A 30 -11.46 -16.04 7.86
C ARG A 30 -11.92 -16.50 6.47
N GLY A 31 -11.00 -17.01 5.68
CA GLY A 31 -11.28 -17.52 4.34
C GLY A 31 -11.28 -16.46 3.24
N PHE A 32 -10.69 -15.30 3.46
CA PHE A 32 -10.49 -14.35 2.39
C PHE A 32 -9.09 -14.48 1.78
N ALA A 33 -9.04 -14.55 0.45
CA ALA A 33 -7.87 -14.27 -0.36
C ALA A 33 -8.31 -13.64 -1.68
N CYS A 34 -7.59 -12.64 -2.17
CA CYS A 34 -7.92 -12.05 -3.45
C CYS A 34 -7.40 -12.90 -4.62
N HIS A 35 -7.89 -12.64 -5.82
CA HIS A 35 -7.54 -13.39 -7.03
C HIS A 35 -6.03 -13.42 -7.32
N LYS A 36 -5.24 -12.43 -6.90
CA LYS A 36 -3.78 -12.42 -7.06
C LYS A 36 -3.12 -13.57 -6.31
N GLY A 37 -3.55 -13.85 -5.08
CA GLY A 37 -3.06 -14.98 -4.29
C GLY A 37 -3.53 -16.32 -4.85
N LEU A 38 -4.84 -16.41 -5.17
CA LEU A 38 -5.44 -17.66 -5.67
C LEU A 38 -4.87 -18.11 -7.04
N ASN A 39 -4.53 -17.15 -7.91
CA ASN A 39 -3.95 -17.45 -9.22
C ASN A 39 -2.41 -17.52 -9.22
N TYR A 40 -1.76 -17.38 -8.05
CA TYR A 40 -0.29 -17.38 -7.99
C TYR A 40 0.35 -18.67 -8.44
N LEU A 41 -0.38 -19.79 -8.40
CA LEU A 41 0.06 -21.06 -8.92
C LEU A 41 0.46 -20.98 -10.41
N GLN A 42 -0.24 -20.20 -11.21
CA GLN A 42 0.07 -20.00 -12.63
C GLN A 42 1.48 -19.43 -12.82
N VAL A 43 1.90 -18.48 -11.96
CA VAL A 43 3.27 -17.95 -11.98
C VAL A 43 4.29 -18.97 -11.52
N HIS A 44 3.92 -19.84 -10.57
CA HIS A 44 4.82 -20.87 -10.04
C HIS A 44 5.09 -21.99 -11.07
N THR A 45 4.09 -22.34 -11.85
CA THR A 45 4.14 -23.43 -12.83
C THR A 45 4.37 -22.95 -14.27
N ASP A 46 4.61 -21.67 -14.47
CA ASP A 46 4.82 -21.08 -15.79
C ASP A 46 6.03 -21.75 -16.49
N PRO A 47 5.88 -22.22 -17.74
CA PRO A 47 6.96 -22.87 -18.48
C PRO A 47 8.17 -21.94 -18.74
N ASP A 48 7.94 -20.63 -18.80
CA ASP A 48 9.02 -19.64 -18.99
C ASP A 48 9.71 -19.24 -17.67
N ARG A 49 9.30 -19.82 -16.54
CA ARG A 49 9.92 -19.54 -15.26
C ARG A 49 11.38 -19.93 -15.22
N VAL A 50 12.25 -18.99 -14.88
CA VAL A 50 13.68 -19.25 -14.67
C VAL A 50 13.89 -19.98 -13.34
N ASN A 51 14.30 -21.25 -13.40
CA ASN A 51 14.48 -22.11 -12.23
C ASN A 51 15.95 -22.33 -11.84
N THR A 52 16.89 -21.87 -12.66
CA THR A 52 18.34 -22.02 -12.45
C THR A 52 19.03 -20.68 -12.75
N PRO A 53 20.20 -20.42 -12.15
CA PRO A 53 20.98 -19.25 -12.53
C PRO A 53 21.36 -19.26 -14.00
N LEU A 54 21.23 -18.13 -14.66
CA LEU A 54 21.57 -17.96 -16.08
C LEU A 54 22.72 -16.97 -16.23
N ARG A 55 23.74 -17.36 -16.98
CA ARG A 55 24.82 -16.48 -17.40
C ARG A 55 24.59 -16.03 -18.84
N ARG A 56 24.62 -14.71 -19.07
CA ARG A 56 24.59 -14.17 -20.42
C ARG A 56 25.90 -14.46 -21.16
N THR A 57 25.82 -14.94 -22.40
CA THR A 57 26.99 -15.37 -23.20
C THR A 57 27.33 -14.41 -24.34
N ASN A 58 26.42 -13.53 -24.73
CA ASN A 58 26.68 -12.50 -25.75
C ASN A 58 26.83 -11.10 -25.13
N PRO A 59 27.48 -10.15 -25.79
CA PRO A 59 27.60 -8.76 -25.34
C PRO A 59 26.23 -8.10 -25.04
N ARG A 60 26.21 -7.14 -24.11
CA ARG A 60 24.95 -6.42 -23.77
C ARG A 60 24.39 -5.62 -24.96
N SER A 61 25.23 -5.21 -25.89
CA SER A 61 24.86 -4.49 -27.13
C SER A 61 24.11 -5.35 -28.12
N GLU A 62 24.19 -6.68 -27.99
CA GLU A 62 23.51 -7.62 -28.89
C GLU A 62 22.17 -8.08 -28.31
N MET A 63 21.09 -7.93 -29.07
CA MET A 63 19.75 -8.39 -28.71
C MET A 63 19.25 -9.42 -29.74
N PRO A 64 18.51 -10.44 -29.30
CA PRO A 64 18.17 -10.81 -27.92
C PRO A 64 19.38 -11.34 -27.14
N GLY A 65 19.30 -11.26 -25.79
CA GLY A 65 20.30 -11.87 -24.91
C GLY A 65 20.34 -13.38 -25.09
N LYS A 66 21.55 -13.97 -25.18
CA LYS A 66 21.76 -15.42 -25.16
C LYS A 66 22.21 -15.83 -23.76
N PHE A 67 21.61 -16.89 -23.21
CA PHE A 67 21.83 -17.31 -21.83
C PHE A 67 22.18 -18.80 -21.76
N GLN A 68 23.04 -19.14 -20.80
CA GLN A 68 23.41 -20.50 -20.47
C GLN A 68 23.15 -20.75 -18.98
N ALA A 69 22.54 -21.89 -18.66
CA ALA A 69 22.38 -22.32 -17.28
C ALA A 69 23.73 -22.60 -16.63
N VAL A 70 23.91 -22.19 -15.39
CA VAL A 70 25.09 -22.45 -14.57
C VAL A 70 24.65 -22.94 -13.19
N SER A 71 25.57 -23.60 -12.45
CA SER A 71 25.27 -23.99 -11.06
C SER A 71 25.19 -22.76 -10.15
N TRP A 72 24.50 -22.90 -9.02
CA TRP A 72 24.44 -21.87 -7.98
C TRP A 72 25.83 -21.49 -7.46
N ASP A 73 26.70 -22.50 -7.23
CA ASP A 73 28.08 -22.25 -6.77
C ASP A 73 28.89 -21.44 -7.79
N ALA A 74 28.79 -21.76 -9.07
CA ALA A 74 29.45 -21.01 -10.13
C ALA A 74 28.91 -19.57 -10.23
N ALA A 75 27.60 -19.40 -10.09
CA ALA A 75 26.97 -18.08 -10.08
C ALA A 75 27.45 -17.23 -8.90
N PHE A 76 27.42 -17.77 -7.69
CA PHE A 76 27.88 -17.05 -6.49
C PHE A 76 29.37 -16.74 -6.52
N ALA A 77 30.21 -17.64 -7.00
CA ALA A 77 31.64 -17.39 -7.17
C ALA A 77 31.92 -16.24 -8.12
N ASP A 78 31.28 -16.24 -9.31
CA ASP A 78 31.45 -15.18 -10.32
C ASP A 78 30.94 -13.83 -9.83
N ILE A 79 29.71 -13.79 -9.25
CA ILE A 79 29.13 -12.55 -8.70
C ILE A 79 30.01 -12.01 -7.57
N GLY A 80 30.43 -12.86 -6.63
CA GLY A 80 31.27 -12.46 -5.50
C GLY A 80 32.64 -11.91 -5.96
N GLN A 81 33.25 -12.52 -6.95
CA GLN A 81 34.52 -12.03 -7.53
C GLN A 81 34.35 -10.65 -8.17
N ARG A 82 33.30 -10.46 -8.97
CA ARG A 82 33.03 -9.20 -9.65
C ARG A 82 32.71 -8.07 -8.66
N LEU A 83 31.87 -8.33 -7.65
CA LEU A 83 31.55 -7.36 -6.62
C LEU A 83 32.80 -6.92 -5.84
N ARG A 84 33.68 -7.86 -5.47
CA ARG A 84 34.97 -7.53 -4.83
C ARG A 84 35.83 -6.66 -5.74
N ALA A 85 36.01 -7.04 -7.00
CA ALA A 85 36.81 -6.27 -7.95
C ALA A 85 36.28 -4.83 -8.14
N ILE A 86 34.97 -4.65 -8.25
CA ILE A 86 34.34 -3.32 -8.36
C ILE A 86 34.60 -2.49 -7.09
N ARG A 87 34.37 -3.10 -5.91
CA ARG A 87 34.60 -2.43 -4.63
C ARG A 87 36.08 -2.01 -4.47
N ASP A 88 36.99 -2.91 -4.80
CA ASP A 88 38.43 -2.68 -4.61
C ASP A 88 38.96 -1.61 -5.60
N ALA A 89 38.39 -1.54 -6.80
CA ALA A 89 38.77 -0.56 -7.81
C ALA A 89 38.11 0.83 -7.65
N HIS A 90 36.86 0.87 -7.16
CA HIS A 90 36.01 2.06 -7.22
C HIS A 90 35.37 2.44 -5.87
N GLY A 91 35.68 1.70 -4.81
CA GLY A 91 35.10 1.89 -3.51
C GLY A 91 33.68 1.28 -3.33
N PRO A 92 33.18 1.20 -2.09
CA PRO A 92 31.93 0.54 -1.77
C PRO A 92 30.71 1.19 -2.42
N ASP A 93 30.70 2.50 -2.61
CA ASP A 93 29.58 3.23 -3.21
C ASP A 93 29.44 3.05 -4.73
N ALA A 94 30.36 2.30 -5.37
CA ALA A 94 30.18 1.82 -6.74
C ALA A 94 29.18 0.65 -6.82
N ILE A 95 28.79 0.08 -5.67
CA ILE A 95 27.77 -0.97 -5.57
C ILE A 95 26.48 -0.34 -5.05
N SER A 96 25.38 -0.55 -5.76
CA SER A 96 24.04 -0.14 -5.32
C SER A 96 23.16 -1.35 -5.13
N VAL A 97 22.33 -1.34 -4.10
CA VAL A 97 21.33 -2.39 -3.85
C VAL A 97 19.94 -1.79 -4.00
N TYR A 98 19.11 -2.39 -4.83
CA TYR A 98 17.70 -2.04 -4.98
C TYR A 98 16.83 -3.20 -4.48
N PHE A 99 16.02 -2.93 -3.47
CA PHE A 99 15.13 -3.93 -2.88
C PHE A 99 13.72 -3.80 -3.47
N GLY A 100 13.22 -4.88 -4.04
CA GLY A 100 11.80 -4.99 -4.38
C GLY A 100 10.95 -5.33 -3.16
N ASN A 101 9.67 -4.93 -3.18
CA ASN A 101 8.73 -5.16 -2.08
C ASN A 101 8.68 -6.64 -1.58
N PRO A 102 8.69 -7.66 -2.44
CA PRO A 102 8.63 -9.04 -1.98
C PRO A 102 9.76 -9.48 -1.05
N VAL A 103 10.89 -8.78 -1.02
CA VAL A 103 12.00 -9.08 -0.10
C VAL A 103 11.55 -8.92 1.35
N SER A 104 10.78 -7.88 1.68
CA SER A 104 10.28 -7.64 3.03
C SER A 104 9.19 -8.63 3.49
N LEU A 105 8.63 -9.40 2.55
CA LEU A 105 7.58 -10.39 2.80
C LEU A 105 8.11 -11.82 2.89
N ASN A 106 9.42 -12.00 2.81
CA ASN A 106 10.08 -13.29 2.93
C ASN A 106 11.01 -13.27 4.14
N SER A 107 10.73 -14.13 5.11
CA SER A 107 11.44 -14.19 6.39
C SER A 107 12.95 -14.41 6.27
N ASN A 108 13.40 -15.08 5.20
CA ASN A 108 14.82 -15.34 4.94
C ASN A 108 15.45 -14.28 4.03
N ALA A 109 14.70 -13.76 3.06
CA ALA A 109 15.25 -12.83 2.07
C ALA A 109 15.60 -11.47 2.67
N PHE A 110 14.77 -10.93 3.56
CA PHE A 110 15.01 -9.61 4.15
C PHE A 110 16.30 -9.55 4.99
N PRO A 111 16.55 -10.46 5.96
CA PRO A 111 17.81 -10.45 6.74
C PRO A 111 19.05 -10.66 5.86
N LEU A 112 18.96 -11.52 4.85
CA LEU A 112 20.06 -11.76 3.92
C LEU A 112 20.35 -10.55 3.05
N ALA A 113 19.32 -9.89 2.54
CA ALA A 113 19.45 -8.67 1.75
C ALA A 113 20.03 -7.51 2.58
N ALA A 114 19.57 -7.33 3.81
CA ALA A 114 20.11 -6.35 4.75
C ALA A 114 21.59 -6.64 5.06
N SER A 115 21.94 -7.93 5.29
CA SER A 115 23.32 -8.35 5.50
C SER A 115 24.21 -8.08 4.27
N LEU A 116 23.73 -8.33 3.07
CA LEU A 116 24.45 -8.01 1.83
C LEU A 116 24.70 -6.49 1.72
N GLY A 117 23.69 -5.67 1.96
CA GLY A 117 23.80 -4.22 1.99
C GLY A 117 24.85 -3.74 2.99
N ALA A 118 24.79 -4.22 4.23
CA ALA A 118 25.76 -3.87 5.27
C ALA A 118 27.19 -4.33 4.92
N ARG A 119 27.35 -5.55 4.43
CA ARG A 119 28.66 -6.11 4.06
C ARG A 119 29.28 -5.47 2.81
N SER A 120 28.48 -4.91 1.92
CA SER A 120 28.99 -4.16 0.78
C SER A 120 29.74 -2.90 1.21
N GLY A 121 29.41 -2.35 2.39
CA GLY A 121 29.89 -1.07 2.89
C GLY A 121 29.31 0.15 2.14
N SER A 122 28.38 -0.09 1.20
CA SER A 122 27.75 0.96 0.42
C SER A 122 26.60 1.63 1.17
N LYS A 123 26.48 2.94 1.03
CA LYS A 123 25.34 3.73 1.50
C LYS A 123 24.20 3.81 0.48
N ARG A 124 24.37 3.22 -0.71
CA ARG A 124 23.45 3.31 -1.85
C ARG A 124 22.44 2.18 -1.83
N ASN A 125 21.51 2.25 -0.88
CA ASN A 125 20.40 1.30 -0.77
C ASN A 125 19.12 1.99 -1.18
N PHE A 126 18.37 1.38 -2.09
CA PHE A 126 17.16 1.93 -2.69
C PHE A 126 16.02 0.91 -2.63
N SER A 127 14.80 1.42 -2.62
CA SER A 127 13.59 0.61 -2.74
C SER A 127 12.49 1.39 -3.45
N ALA A 128 11.40 0.72 -3.79
CA ALA A 128 10.20 1.38 -4.31
C ALA A 128 9.54 2.33 -3.29
N GLY A 129 9.90 2.21 -2.01
CA GLY A 129 9.29 2.97 -0.90
C GLY A 129 9.34 4.48 -1.07
N THR A 130 10.34 5.03 -1.77
CA THR A 130 10.45 6.47 -2.02
C THR A 130 9.33 7.03 -2.91
N GLN A 131 8.77 6.25 -3.80
CA GLN A 131 7.66 6.66 -4.68
C GLN A 131 6.32 6.09 -4.24
N ASP A 132 6.33 4.97 -3.52
CA ASP A 132 5.13 4.27 -3.07
C ASP A 132 4.59 4.81 -1.75
N THR A 133 5.42 4.88 -0.72
CA THR A 133 4.94 5.10 0.65
C THR A 133 5.70 6.15 1.45
N SER A 134 6.73 6.81 0.94
CA SER A 134 7.61 7.68 1.75
C SER A 134 6.90 8.89 2.37
N ASN A 135 5.83 9.38 1.78
CA ASN A 135 4.98 10.41 2.37
C ASN A 135 4.30 9.93 3.67
N LYS A 136 3.92 8.65 3.75
CA LYS A 136 3.30 8.06 4.95
C LYS A 136 4.26 7.99 6.14
N PRO A 137 5.48 7.39 6.04
CA PRO A 137 6.48 7.50 7.09
C PRO A 137 6.80 8.93 7.50
N ALA A 138 6.97 9.85 6.55
CA ALA A 138 7.24 11.26 6.87
C ALA A 138 6.10 11.91 7.69
N ALA A 139 4.84 11.65 7.33
CA ALA A 139 3.70 12.12 8.09
C ALA A 139 3.63 11.46 9.49
N ILE A 140 3.90 10.15 9.58
CA ILE A 140 3.90 9.40 10.84
C ILE A 140 4.99 9.94 11.77
N GLU A 141 6.19 10.20 11.26
CA GLU A 141 7.28 10.78 12.04
C GLU A 141 6.93 12.19 12.54
N ALA A 142 6.34 13.03 11.69
CA ALA A 142 5.92 14.37 12.05
C ALA A 142 4.81 14.38 13.12
N VAL A 143 3.87 13.43 13.07
CA VAL A 143 2.72 13.37 13.98
C VAL A 143 3.03 12.61 15.27
N PHE A 144 3.75 11.50 15.18
CA PHE A 144 3.98 10.58 16.31
C PHE A 144 5.44 10.54 16.81
N GLY A 145 6.37 11.23 16.14
CA GLY A 145 7.78 11.26 16.50
C GLY A 145 8.54 9.96 16.24
N THR A 146 7.97 9.01 15.50
CA THR A 146 8.60 7.72 15.19
C THR A 146 8.05 7.12 13.91
N LEU A 147 8.89 6.42 13.15
CA LEU A 147 8.51 5.72 11.92
C LEU A 147 7.79 4.38 12.18
N ASN A 148 7.72 3.91 13.42
CA ASN A 148 7.26 2.57 13.75
C ASN A 148 5.77 2.49 14.17
N LEU A 149 5.04 3.58 14.14
CA LEU A 149 3.62 3.63 14.44
C LEU A 149 2.80 3.77 13.15
N PHE A 150 1.89 2.83 12.93
CA PHE A 150 0.94 2.90 11.82
C PHE A 150 -0.46 3.00 12.40
N PRO A 151 -1.13 4.17 12.30
CA PRO A 151 -2.50 4.29 12.74
C PRO A 151 -3.39 3.40 11.87
N ILE A 152 -4.24 2.63 12.50
CA ILE A 152 -5.23 1.76 11.85
C ILE A 152 -6.60 2.31 12.17
N SER A 153 -7.40 2.56 11.14
CA SER A 153 -8.76 3.05 11.30
C SER A 153 -9.67 1.99 11.95
N GLU A 154 -10.50 2.41 12.90
CA GLU A 154 -11.47 1.55 13.59
C GLU A 154 -12.72 1.39 12.72
N PHE A 155 -12.68 0.41 11.82
CA PHE A 155 -13.80 0.15 10.89
C PHE A 155 -14.99 -0.55 11.54
N ALA A 156 -14.76 -1.33 12.61
CA ALA A 156 -15.79 -2.13 13.23
C ALA A 156 -16.95 -1.27 13.77
N ASN A 157 -16.63 -0.07 14.26
CA ASN A 157 -17.59 0.86 14.85
C ASN A 157 -17.89 2.08 13.96
N ALA A 158 -17.31 2.16 12.76
CA ALA A 158 -17.52 3.30 11.88
C ALA A 158 -18.97 3.39 11.38
N HIS A 159 -19.50 4.59 11.34
CA HIS A 159 -20.76 4.96 10.71
C HIS A 159 -20.55 5.76 9.42
N TYR A 160 -19.38 6.31 9.24
CA TYR A 160 -18.96 6.91 7.98
C TYR A 160 -17.52 6.50 7.68
N LEU A 161 -17.29 5.95 6.51
CA LEU A 161 -15.95 5.62 6.03
C LEU A 161 -15.65 6.40 4.76
N LEU A 162 -14.62 7.24 4.81
CA LEU A 162 -14.07 7.95 3.66
C LEU A 162 -12.78 7.28 3.21
N CYS A 163 -12.82 6.57 2.09
CA CYS A 163 -11.71 5.72 1.65
C CYS A 163 -11.04 6.29 0.40
N PHE A 164 -9.84 6.83 0.55
CA PHE A 164 -9.02 7.36 -0.55
C PHE A 164 -8.22 6.23 -1.22
N GLY A 165 -8.39 6.06 -2.52
CA GLY A 165 -7.62 5.13 -3.36
C GLY A 165 -7.80 3.64 -3.08
N GLY A 166 -8.46 3.26 -2.00
CA GLY A 166 -8.59 1.89 -1.54
C GLY A 166 -9.46 1.01 -2.46
N LYS A 167 -9.07 -0.26 -2.62
CA LYS A 167 -9.82 -1.29 -3.34
C LYS A 167 -9.83 -2.59 -2.52
N PRO A 168 -10.59 -2.66 -1.43
CA PRO A 168 -10.51 -3.75 -0.47
C PRO A 168 -10.84 -5.13 -1.05
N LYS A 169 -11.69 -5.24 -2.04
CA LYS A 169 -11.96 -6.49 -2.75
C LYS A 169 -10.69 -7.08 -3.41
N ILE A 170 -9.78 -6.21 -3.86
CA ILE A 170 -8.59 -6.62 -4.61
C ILE A 170 -7.35 -6.69 -3.72
N SER A 171 -7.22 -5.83 -2.71
CA SER A 171 -6.00 -5.68 -1.91
C SER A 171 -6.19 -5.89 -0.42
N HIS A 172 -7.36 -6.34 0.01
CA HIS A 172 -7.65 -6.75 1.40
C HIS A 172 -7.23 -5.72 2.45
N TRP A 173 -7.46 -4.41 2.23
CA TRP A 173 -7.08 -3.41 3.24
C TRP A 173 -5.65 -3.62 3.79
N THR A 174 -4.67 -3.43 2.98
CA THR A 174 -3.25 -3.51 3.35
C THR A 174 -3.00 -2.87 4.72
N TYR A 175 -2.28 -3.57 5.59
CA TYR A 175 -1.98 -3.24 6.99
C TYR A 175 -3.14 -3.25 7.99
N THR A 176 -4.38 -3.43 7.60
CA THR A 176 -5.51 -3.42 8.54
C THR A 176 -5.92 -4.80 9.01
N SER A 177 -5.48 -5.84 8.31
CA SER A 177 -5.77 -7.26 8.65
C SER A 177 -7.25 -7.56 8.89
N LEU A 178 -8.14 -6.90 8.16
CA LEU A 178 -9.58 -7.11 8.29
C LEU A 178 -9.99 -8.43 7.63
N HIS A 179 -10.84 -9.18 8.34
CA HIS A 179 -11.49 -10.32 7.73
C HIS A 179 -12.56 -9.85 6.73
N ARG A 180 -12.67 -10.57 5.60
CA ARG A 180 -13.75 -10.36 4.61
C ARG A 180 -14.04 -8.87 4.36
N PRO A 181 -13.17 -8.14 3.68
CA PRO A 181 -13.23 -6.68 3.59
C PRO A 181 -14.58 -6.15 3.11
N LEU A 182 -15.29 -6.86 2.22
CA LEU A 182 -16.62 -6.45 1.77
C LEU A 182 -17.68 -6.62 2.85
N SER A 183 -17.57 -7.63 3.73
CA SER A 183 -18.51 -7.80 4.85
C SER A 183 -18.40 -6.64 5.81
N VAL A 184 -17.20 -6.15 6.11
CA VAL A 184 -17.01 -4.96 6.96
C VAL A 184 -17.71 -3.74 6.38
N LEU A 185 -17.63 -3.54 5.06
CA LEU A 185 -18.33 -2.44 4.38
C LEU A 185 -19.87 -2.63 4.44
N GLN A 186 -20.34 -3.85 4.25
CA GLN A 186 -21.75 -4.20 4.38
C GLN A 186 -22.26 -4.00 5.81
N ASP A 187 -21.44 -4.30 6.82
CA ASP A 187 -21.79 -4.07 8.22
C ASP A 187 -21.93 -2.58 8.55
N ILE A 188 -21.08 -1.71 7.95
CA ILE A 188 -21.22 -0.26 8.05
C ILE A 188 -22.57 0.17 7.45
N ALA A 189 -22.87 -0.27 6.24
CA ALA A 189 -24.12 0.06 5.56
C ALA A 189 -25.35 -0.52 6.31
N GLY A 190 -25.25 -1.74 6.83
CA GLY A 190 -26.31 -2.44 7.55
C GLY A 190 -26.73 -1.76 8.86
N ARG A 191 -25.82 -1.00 9.52
CA ARG A 191 -26.14 -0.18 10.69
C ARG A 191 -26.55 1.26 10.36
N GLY A 192 -26.85 1.54 9.08
CA GLY A 192 -27.26 2.87 8.60
C GLY A 192 -26.09 3.82 8.34
N GLY A 193 -24.87 3.31 8.37
CA GLY A 193 -23.68 4.09 8.03
C GLY A 193 -23.46 4.20 6.52
N LYS A 194 -22.47 5.01 6.12
CA LYS A 194 -22.12 5.25 4.73
C LYS A 194 -20.65 4.95 4.46
N VAL A 195 -20.38 4.44 3.26
CA VAL A 195 -19.01 4.24 2.76
C VAL A 195 -18.88 5.03 1.46
N ARG A 196 -17.89 5.91 1.41
CA ARG A 196 -17.56 6.69 0.23
C ARG A 196 -16.12 6.43 -0.17
N PHE A 197 -15.97 5.94 -1.39
CA PHE A 197 -14.66 5.79 -2.01
C PHE A 197 -14.32 7.04 -2.83
N ILE A 198 -13.17 7.61 -2.59
CA ILE A 198 -12.57 8.65 -3.43
C ILE A 198 -11.55 7.95 -4.33
N ASN A 199 -11.79 7.92 -5.63
CA ASN A 199 -10.96 7.14 -6.53
C ASN A 199 -10.98 7.74 -7.95
N PRO A 200 -9.90 7.69 -8.72
CA PRO A 200 -9.87 8.21 -10.09
C PRO A 200 -10.64 7.34 -11.09
N ARG A 201 -11.10 6.17 -10.69
CA ARG A 201 -11.92 5.27 -11.51
C ARG A 201 -13.01 4.58 -10.70
N ARG A 202 -13.99 4.02 -11.36
CA ARG A 202 -14.94 3.09 -10.74
C ARG A 202 -14.22 1.82 -10.32
N ILE A 203 -14.55 1.29 -9.15
CA ILE A 203 -13.87 0.17 -8.52
C ILE A 203 -14.82 -0.98 -8.20
N GLU A 204 -14.28 -2.19 -8.23
CA GLU A 204 -15.01 -3.44 -8.02
C GLU A 204 -15.47 -3.63 -6.57
N SER A 205 -14.94 -2.82 -5.65
CA SER A 205 -15.29 -2.85 -4.23
C SER A 205 -16.57 -2.09 -3.92
N ALA A 206 -17.00 -1.18 -4.80
CA ALA A 206 -18.17 -0.33 -4.60
C ALA A 206 -19.40 -0.90 -5.33
N ASN A 207 -20.49 -1.02 -4.62
CA ASN A 207 -21.81 -1.39 -5.13
C ASN A 207 -22.89 -0.91 -4.16
N GLY A 208 -24.17 -1.17 -4.46
CA GLY A 208 -25.29 -0.70 -3.65
C GLY A 208 -25.29 -1.13 -2.18
N THR A 209 -24.45 -2.09 -1.77
CA THR A 209 -24.36 -2.58 -0.38
C THR A 209 -23.01 -2.30 0.28
N THR A 210 -22.00 -1.86 -0.46
CA THR A 210 -20.64 -1.66 0.04
C THR A 210 -20.14 -0.24 -0.09
N GLY A 211 -20.92 0.65 -0.68
CA GLY A 211 -20.60 2.07 -0.79
C GLY A 211 -20.57 2.59 -2.23
N GLU A 212 -20.36 3.87 -2.35
CA GLU A 212 -20.37 4.61 -3.62
C GLU A 212 -18.99 5.22 -3.94
N VAL A 213 -18.73 5.48 -5.22
CA VAL A 213 -17.49 6.11 -5.69
C VAL A 213 -17.76 7.56 -6.09
N THR A 214 -17.04 8.48 -5.47
CA THR A 214 -16.84 9.85 -5.96
C THR A 214 -15.57 9.87 -6.79
N LEU A 215 -15.69 10.20 -8.06
CA LEU A 215 -14.55 10.28 -8.97
C LEU A 215 -13.73 11.53 -8.69
N ILE A 216 -12.41 11.37 -8.62
CA ILE A 216 -11.45 12.45 -8.41
C ILE A 216 -10.39 12.44 -9.50
N LYS A 217 -9.87 13.59 -9.89
CA LYS A 217 -8.68 13.66 -10.75
C LYS A 217 -7.47 13.12 -10.00
N PRO A 218 -6.59 12.32 -10.65
CA PRO A 218 -5.36 11.85 -10.03
C PRO A 218 -4.52 13.01 -9.44
N ASP A 219 -3.79 12.71 -8.35
CA ASP A 219 -2.89 13.66 -7.67
C ASP A 219 -3.58 14.86 -6.99
N SER A 220 -4.89 14.80 -6.77
CA SER A 220 -5.64 15.92 -6.18
C SER A 220 -6.26 15.62 -4.81
N ASP A 221 -5.94 14.48 -4.20
CA ASP A 221 -6.48 14.05 -2.91
C ASP A 221 -6.23 15.07 -1.80
N VAL A 222 -5.05 15.67 -1.76
CA VAL A 222 -4.67 16.68 -0.76
C VAL A 222 -5.56 17.91 -0.81
N TYR A 223 -5.99 18.34 -2.00
CA TYR A 223 -6.89 19.47 -2.17
C TYR A 223 -8.30 19.16 -1.66
N LEU A 224 -8.79 17.95 -1.95
CA LEU A 224 -10.07 17.50 -1.41
C LEU A 224 -10.03 17.39 0.12
N MET A 225 -8.99 16.82 0.69
CA MET A 225 -8.82 16.75 2.15
C MET A 225 -8.79 18.12 2.79
N ALA A 226 -8.04 19.06 2.21
CA ALA A 226 -7.99 20.45 2.70
C ALA A 226 -9.36 21.14 2.63
N ALA A 227 -10.13 20.93 1.56
CA ALA A 227 -11.46 21.50 1.42
C ALA A 227 -12.49 20.88 2.38
N ILE A 228 -12.39 19.58 2.65
CA ILE A 228 -13.22 18.93 3.68
C ILE A 228 -12.90 19.53 5.05
N LEU A 229 -11.63 19.68 5.41
CA LEU A 229 -11.21 20.31 6.67
C LEU A 229 -11.66 21.77 6.74
N HIS A 230 -11.55 22.54 5.64
CA HIS A 230 -12.08 23.90 5.56
C HIS A 230 -13.56 23.95 5.90
N GLU A 231 -14.37 23.07 5.32
CA GLU A 231 -15.82 23.02 5.57
C GLU A 231 -16.17 22.58 6.99
N LEU A 232 -15.43 21.62 7.54
CA LEU A 232 -15.59 21.19 8.93
C LEU A 232 -15.29 22.33 9.92
N ASP A 233 -14.22 23.09 9.70
CA ASP A 233 -13.89 24.25 10.53
C ASP A 233 -14.94 25.36 10.36
N ARG A 234 -15.29 25.72 9.12
CA ARG A 234 -16.32 26.73 8.81
C ARG A 234 -17.68 26.44 9.45
N THR A 235 -18.03 25.16 9.57
CA THR A 235 -19.31 24.71 10.16
C THR A 235 -19.21 24.38 11.65
N GLY A 236 -18.07 24.69 12.30
CA GLY A 236 -17.87 24.47 13.74
C GLY A 236 -17.84 23.00 14.15
N ARG A 237 -17.36 22.12 13.27
CA ARG A 237 -17.30 20.66 13.51
C ARG A 237 -15.97 20.18 14.08
N PHE A 238 -15.01 21.08 14.31
CA PHE A 238 -13.80 20.73 15.03
C PHE A 238 -14.07 20.57 16.51
N ASP A 239 -13.68 19.44 17.09
CA ASP A 239 -13.64 19.25 18.55
C ASP A 239 -12.38 19.93 19.11
N GLU A 240 -12.49 21.22 19.35
CA GLU A 240 -11.36 22.04 19.82
C GLU A 240 -10.81 21.55 21.16
N ALA A 241 -11.66 21.03 22.05
CA ALA A 241 -11.21 20.52 23.34
C ALA A 241 -10.35 19.27 23.17
N ARG A 242 -10.73 18.38 22.25
CA ARG A 242 -9.95 17.18 21.92
C ARG A 242 -8.66 17.54 21.17
N ILE A 243 -8.74 18.50 20.23
CA ILE A 243 -7.56 18.97 19.50
C ILE A 243 -6.57 19.61 20.47
N ALA A 244 -7.00 20.45 21.39
CA ALA A 244 -6.13 21.08 22.41
C ALA A 244 -5.46 20.05 23.33
N ARG A 245 -6.10 18.89 23.57
CA ARG A 245 -5.55 17.81 24.41
C ARG A 245 -4.50 16.97 23.69
N HIS A 246 -4.66 16.73 22.40
CA HIS A 246 -3.89 15.74 21.65
C HIS A 246 -3.09 16.31 20.48
N GLY A 247 -3.30 17.56 20.12
CA GLY A 247 -2.67 18.21 18.98
C GLY A 247 -2.07 19.57 19.36
N SER A 248 -1.45 20.19 18.37
CA SER A 248 -0.89 21.53 18.49
C SER A 248 -1.04 22.27 17.15
N ASN A 249 -0.86 23.61 17.19
CA ASN A 249 -0.83 24.45 15.99
C ASN A 249 -2.15 24.47 15.18
N LEU A 250 -3.30 24.48 15.85
CA LEU A 250 -4.61 24.58 15.18
C LEU A 250 -4.72 25.85 14.32
N ASP A 251 -4.18 26.99 14.79
CA ASP A 251 -4.20 28.25 14.04
C ASP A 251 -3.40 28.15 12.73
N GLY A 252 -2.27 27.43 12.75
CA GLY A 252 -1.50 27.14 11.54
C GLY A 252 -2.28 26.27 10.56
N LEU A 253 -3.02 25.26 11.04
CA LEU A 253 -3.92 24.46 10.21
C LEU A 253 -5.02 25.32 9.60
N ARG A 254 -5.70 26.16 10.39
CA ARG A 254 -6.74 27.10 9.94
C ARG A 254 -6.23 28.03 8.85
N ALA A 255 -5.06 28.63 9.06
CA ALA A 255 -4.42 29.49 8.07
C ALA A 255 -4.08 28.75 6.77
N PHE A 256 -3.72 27.47 6.86
CA PHE A 256 -3.46 26.63 5.70
C PHE A 256 -4.75 26.31 4.93
N ILE A 257 -5.77 25.75 5.59
CA ILE A 257 -7.02 25.31 4.95
C ILE A 257 -7.91 26.46 4.47
N ALA A 258 -7.75 27.68 5.02
CA ALA A 258 -8.52 28.86 4.60
C ALA A 258 -8.41 29.15 3.09
N ARG A 259 -7.36 28.71 2.43
CA ARG A 259 -7.10 28.89 0.99
C ARG A 259 -7.80 27.84 0.10
N TYR A 260 -8.40 26.82 0.68
CA TYR A 260 -8.92 25.66 -0.03
C TYR A 260 -10.43 25.49 0.20
N SER A 261 -11.22 26.55 -0.12
CA SER A 261 -12.68 26.38 -0.10
C SER A 261 -13.12 25.35 -1.16
N PRO A 262 -14.29 24.72 -1.00
CA PRO A 262 -14.85 23.82 -2.00
C PRO A 262 -14.83 24.37 -3.42
N GLU A 263 -15.13 25.68 -3.60
CA GLU A 263 -15.14 26.34 -4.91
C GLU A 263 -13.74 26.39 -5.54
N VAL A 264 -12.74 26.72 -4.73
CA VAL A 264 -11.36 26.86 -5.20
C VAL A 264 -10.79 25.53 -5.71
N VAL A 265 -11.19 24.42 -5.10
CA VAL A 265 -10.63 23.11 -5.43
C VAL A 265 -11.43 22.32 -6.48
N THR A 266 -12.58 22.83 -6.91
CA THR A 266 -13.45 22.15 -7.89
C THR A 266 -12.69 21.79 -9.17
N ASP A 267 -11.96 22.74 -9.74
CA ASP A 267 -11.26 22.51 -11.01
C ASP A 267 -10.10 21.51 -10.88
N VAL A 268 -9.36 21.54 -9.77
CA VAL A 268 -8.23 20.64 -9.57
C VAL A 268 -8.68 19.23 -9.21
N THR A 269 -9.75 19.07 -8.43
CA THR A 269 -10.27 17.77 -8.00
C THR A 269 -11.22 17.14 -9.02
N GLY A 270 -11.92 17.95 -9.81
CA GLY A 270 -13.02 17.52 -10.66
C GLY A 270 -14.30 17.19 -9.90
N ILE A 271 -14.39 17.57 -8.61
CA ILE A 271 -15.56 17.35 -7.76
C ILE A 271 -16.23 18.72 -7.52
N ASP A 272 -17.54 18.81 -7.73
CA ASP A 272 -18.28 20.04 -7.50
C ASP A 272 -18.33 20.42 -6.01
N ALA A 273 -18.45 21.71 -5.74
CA ALA A 273 -18.40 22.26 -4.39
C ALA A 273 -19.49 21.71 -3.47
N GLU A 274 -20.69 21.43 -3.99
CA GLU A 274 -21.78 20.88 -3.18
C GLU A 274 -21.54 19.42 -2.77
N THR A 275 -20.97 18.64 -3.66
CA THR A 275 -20.51 17.28 -3.34
C THR A 275 -19.45 17.31 -2.23
N ILE A 276 -18.48 18.25 -2.27
CA ILE A 276 -17.46 18.40 -1.23
C ILE A 276 -18.10 18.79 0.12
N ARG A 277 -19.04 19.73 0.12
CA ARG A 277 -19.81 20.08 1.32
C ARG A 277 -20.61 18.92 1.89
N THR A 278 -21.21 18.13 1.00
CA THR A 278 -21.95 16.93 1.40
C THR A 278 -21.05 15.93 2.09
N ILE A 279 -19.85 15.68 1.52
CA ILE A 279 -18.86 14.77 2.13
C ILE A 279 -18.44 15.31 3.52
N ALA A 280 -18.12 16.60 3.64
CA ALA A 280 -17.72 17.20 4.90
C ALA A 280 -18.84 17.13 5.94
N ARG A 281 -20.08 17.44 5.56
CA ARG A 281 -21.25 17.35 6.43
C ARG A 281 -21.48 15.92 6.92
N GLU A 282 -21.52 14.95 6.01
CA GLU A 282 -21.74 13.53 6.34
C GLU A 282 -20.65 13.02 7.29
N TYR A 283 -19.40 13.38 7.03
CA TYR A 283 -18.27 13.02 7.88
C TYR A 283 -18.37 13.63 9.27
N GLY A 284 -18.68 14.94 9.34
CA GLY A 284 -18.76 15.69 10.60
C GLY A 284 -19.99 15.39 11.46
N GLU A 285 -21.06 14.85 10.87
CA GLU A 285 -22.30 14.46 11.55
C GLU A 285 -22.34 13.00 11.98
N ALA A 286 -21.45 12.18 11.42
CA ALA A 286 -21.42 10.76 11.75
C ALA A 286 -21.01 10.55 13.21
N PRO A 287 -21.69 9.66 13.96
CA PRO A 287 -21.35 9.33 15.35
C PRO A 287 -19.92 8.78 15.49
N ALA A 288 -19.43 8.10 14.47
CA ALA A 288 -18.06 7.62 14.34
C ALA A 288 -17.65 7.64 12.87
N ALA A 289 -16.68 8.45 12.54
CA ALA A 289 -16.12 8.55 11.20
C ALA A 289 -14.69 8.04 11.15
N ALA A 290 -14.32 7.42 10.03
CA ALA A 290 -12.98 6.93 9.76
C ALA A 290 -12.51 7.36 8.36
N VAL A 291 -11.20 7.54 8.18
CA VAL A 291 -10.55 7.83 6.89
C VAL A 291 -9.37 6.87 6.67
#